data_7af990a3894a72984c0d7a271ad0037d
#
_entry.id   7af990a3894a72984c0d7a271ad0037d
#
_cell.length_a   1.000
_cell.length_b   1.000
_cell.length_c   1.000
_cell.angle_alpha   90.00
_cell.angle_beta   90.00
_cell.angle_gamma   90.00
#
_symmetry.space_group_name_H-M   'P 1'
#
loop_
_entity.id
_entity.type
_entity.pdbx_description
1 polymer ?
#
loop_
_entity_poly.entity_id
_entity_poly.type
_entity_poly.pdbx_seq_one_letter_code
_entity_poly.pdbx_strand_id
1 'polypeptide(L)'
;MKISESVRAAMVPDDNPMHPDFTSIYLVGPEGNQSLTIDSGEEIDRYRWFLRGYLASVEQEEIGIAAITHHHSDHSGNLKWAKQYLNAEVAIPKGGRKLLKGRIPREVQELQDGQILNLGSGVNVQVLATPGHSVDSLCYYLEDEGVLFTGDTLLGSSTTTVWDLGEYRKSLQRLLELPNLKVICPGHGKIVH
;
A
#
# COMPACT_ATOMS: atom_id res chain seq x y z
N MET A 1 6.64 -12.92 1.24
CA MET A 1 6.43 -13.74 0.03
C MET A 1 6.89 -12.96 -1.19
N LYS A 2 7.59 -13.55 -2.15
CA LYS A 2 7.93 -12.90 -3.44
C LYS A 2 6.72 -12.99 -4.38
N ILE A 3 6.31 -11.88 -4.96
CA ILE A 3 5.17 -11.77 -5.89
C ILE A 3 5.69 -11.70 -7.33
N SER A 4 6.66 -10.81 -7.55
CA SER A 4 7.31 -10.60 -8.84
C SER A 4 8.79 -10.26 -8.62
N GLU A 5 9.49 -9.81 -9.64
CA GLU A 5 10.90 -9.44 -9.51
C GLU A 5 11.08 -8.30 -8.52
N SER A 6 10.28 -7.24 -8.65
CA SER A 6 10.37 -6.02 -7.83
C SER A 6 9.39 -5.99 -6.65
N VAL A 7 8.57 -7.04 -6.42
CA VAL A 7 7.50 -6.99 -5.42
C VAL A 7 7.59 -8.14 -4.43
N ARG A 8 7.53 -7.78 -3.16
CA ARG A 8 7.38 -8.71 -2.02
C ARG A 8 6.18 -8.30 -1.17
N ALA A 9 5.53 -9.29 -0.55
CA ALA A 9 4.45 -9.08 0.42
C ALA A 9 4.86 -9.58 1.80
N ALA A 10 4.70 -8.72 2.80
CA ALA A 10 4.68 -9.04 4.21
C ALA A 10 3.20 -9.17 4.62
N MET A 11 2.68 -10.39 4.58
CA MET A 11 1.29 -10.69 4.93
C MET A 11 1.21 -10.98 6.42
N VAL A 12 0.65 -10.03 7.18
CA VAL A 12 0.55 -10.13 8.64
C VAL A 12 -0.77 -10.82 8.99
N PRO A 13 -0.73 -11.98 9.68
CA PRO A 13 -1.95 -12.66 10.13
C PRO A 13 -2.77 -11.74 11.04
N ASP A 14 -4.05 -11.65 10.80
CA ASP A 14 -4.96 -10.80 11.54
C ASP A 14 -6.14 -11.60 12.09
N ASP A 15 -6.48 -11.37 13.36
CA ASP A 15 -7.60 -12.02 14.04
C ASP A 15 -8.86 -11.13 13.99
N ASN A 16 -8.77 -9.96 13.37
CA ASN A 16 -9.90 -9.06 13.23
C ASN A 16 -10.87 -9.60 12.18
N PRO A 17 -12.13 -9.87 12.53
CA PRO A 17 -13.10 -10.39 11.57
C PRO A 17 -13.41 -9.43 10.40
N MET A 18 -13.01 -8.16 10.51
CA MET A 18 -13.10 -7.18 9.42
C MET A 18 -11.94 -7.27 8.42
N HIS A 19 -10.85 -7.97 8.80
CA HIS A 19 -9.64 -8.13 7.98
C HIS A 19 -9.45 -9.60 7.64
N PRO A 20 -10.15 -10.12 6.62
CA PRO A 20 -10.12 -11.55 6.34
C PRO A 20 -8.73 -12.02 5.96
N ASP A 21 -8.28 -13.09 6.61
CA ASP A 21 -7.02 -13.79 6.42
C ASP A 21 -5.76 -12.99 6.84
N PHE A 22 -5.47 -11.88 6.16
CA PHE A 22 -4.23 -11.11 6.32
C PHE A 22 -4.48 -9.62 6.09
N THR A 23 -3.68 -8.79 6.77
CA THR A 23 -3.40 -7.41 6.35
C THR A 23 -2.03 -7.38 5.67
N SER A 24 -1.95 -6.81 4.49
CA SER A 24 -0.76 -6.86 3.66
C SER A 24 0.01 -5.55 3.70
N ILE A 25 1.34 -5.67 3.87
CA ILE A 25 2.30 -4.58 3.62
C ILE A 25 3.14 -5.01 2.42
N TYR A 26 3.15 -4.21 1.37
CA TYR A 26 3.94 -4.53 0.18
C TYR A 26 5.26 -3.77 0.19
N LEU A 27 6.32 -4.46 -0.25
CA LEU A 27 7.64 -3.89 -0.47
C LEU A 27 7.89 -3.88 -1.97
N VAL A 28 8.17 -2.72 -2.52
CA VAL A 28 8.34 -2.50 -3.96
C VAL A 28 9.64 -1.78 -4.24
N GLY A 29 10.35 -2.21 -5.27
CA GLY A 29 11.60 -1.62 -5.72
C GLY A 29 12.50 -2.64 -6.42
N PRO A 30 13.69 -2.22 -6.88
CA PRO A 30 14.64 -3.12 -7.53
C PRO A 30 14.92 -4.36 -6.70
N GLU A 31 15.17 -5.49 -7.35
CA GLU A 31 15.48 -6.75 -6.67
C GLU A 31 16.65 -6.56 -5.69
N GLY A 32 16.45 -7.00 -4.44
CA GLY A 32 17.43 -6.81 -3.36
C GLY A 32 17.42 -5.43 -2.70
N ASN A 33 16.61 -4.48 -3.18
CA ASN A 33 16.46 -3.15 -2.58
C ASN A 33 15.04 -2.60 -2.79
N GLN A 34 14.04 -3.22 -2.16
CA GLN A 34 12.65 -2.78 -2.20
C GLN A 34 12.46 -1.58 -1.28
N SER A 35 12.61 -0.38 -1.82
CA SER A 35 12.70 0.88 -1.06
C SER A 35 11.34 1.55 -0.78
N LEU A 36 10.24 1.08 -1.36
CA LEU A 36 8.88 1.58 -1.10
C LEU A 36 8.10 0.56 -0.30
N THR A 37 7.45 0.97 0.81
CA THR A 37 6.34 0.21 1.38
C THR A 37 5.01 0.81 0.94
N ILE A 38 4.05 -0.05 0.60
CA ILE A 38 2.65 0.32 0.41
C ILE A 38 1.88 -0.25 1.59
N ASP A 39 1.26 0.64 2.35
CA ASP A 39 0.65 0.48 3.66
C ASP A 39 1.64 0.19 4.79
N SER A 40 1.18 0.33 6.02
CA SER A 40 2.02 0.24 7.22
C SER A 40 1.41 -0.60 8.34
N GLY A 41 0.22 -1.13 8.12
CA GLY A 41 -0.50 -1.90 9.14
C GLY A 41 -1.05 -1.05 10.28
N GLU A 42 -1.72 -1.72 11.22
CA GLU A 42 -2.31 -1.12 12.41
C GLU A 42 -1.23 -0.73 13.44
N GLU A 43 -1.50 0.24 14.31
CA GLU A 43 -0.56 0.74 15.33
C GLU A 43 -0.45 -0.24 16.52
N ILE A 44 -0.04 -1.47 16.25
CA ILE A 44 0.24 -2.49 17.25
C ILE A 44 1.57 -3.17 16.98
N ASP A 45 2.18 -3.74 18.02
CA ASP A 45 3.53 -4.33 17.92
C ASP A 45 3.63 -5.50 16.97
N ARG A 46 2.55 -6.29 16.77
CA ARG A 46 2.50 -7.40 15.81
C ARG A 46 3.00 -6.99 14.43
N TYR A 47 2.50 -5.87 13.88
CA TYR A 47 2.89 -5.39 12.55
C TYR A 47 4.33 -4.91 12.51
N ARG A 48 4.77 -4.20 13.55
CA ARG A 48 6.14 -3.68 13.68
C ARG A 48 7.16 -4.81 13.76
N TRP A 49 6.90 -5.79 14.60
CA TRP A 49 7.79 -6.96 14.76
C TRP A 49 7.81 -7.84 13.52
N PHE A 50 6.64 -8.07 12.92
CA PHE A 50 6.54 -8.87 11.70
C PHE A 50 7.31 -8.21 10.57
N LEU A 51 7.12 -6.89 10.33
CA LEU A 51 7.82 -6.16 9.28
C LEU A 51 9.34 -6.12 9.55
N ARG A 52 9.77 -5.86 10.77
CA ARG A 52 11.20 -5.89 11.12
C ARG A 52 11.83 -7.26 10.88
N GLY A 53 11.17 -8.31 11.33
CA GLY A 53 11.64 -9.68 11.10
C GLY A 53 11.72 -10.02 9.62
N TYR A 54 10.73 -9.58 8.85
CA TYR A 54 10.71 -9.77 7.40
C TYR A 54 11.84 -9.00 6.71
N LEU A 55 12.04 -7.72 7.03
CA LEU A 55 13.14 -6.92 6.49
C LEU A 55 14.50 -7.53 6.82
N ALA A 56 14.69 -7.96 8.08
CA ALA A 56 15.91 -8.66 8.47
C ALA A 56 16.14 -9.97 7.68
N SER A 57 15.08 -10.71 7.37
CA SER A 57 15.17 -11.96 6.59
C SER A 57 15.55 -11.76 5.12
N VAL A 58 15.36 -10.54 4.60
CA VAL A 58 15.74 -10.17 3.22
C VAL A 58 16.92 -9.18 3.19
N GLU A 59 17.61 -9.04 4.32
CA GLU A 59 18.81 -8.19 4.49
C GLU A 59 18.59 -6.72 4.11
N GLN A 60 17.38 -6.23 4.30
CA GLN A 60 17.00 -4.83 4.04
C GLN A 60 16.87 -4.05 5.35
N GLU A 61 17.67 -3.00 5.52
CA GLU A 61 17.70 -2.20 6.75
C GLU A 61 16.82 -0.93 6.66
N GLU A 62 16.73 -0.33 5.49
CA GLU A 62 16.06 0.96 5.30
C GLU A 62 14.92 0.86 4.28
N ILE A 63 13.92 1.72 4.48
CA ILE A 63 12.83 1.95 3.53
C ILE A 63 12.91 3.42 3.10
N GLY A 64 13.04 3.67 1.81
CA GLY A 64 13.09 5.03 1.28
C GLY A 64 11.77 5.77 1.45
N ILE A 65 10.65 5.12 1.10
CA ILE A 65 9.31 5.72 1.14
C ILE A 65 8.33 4.75 1.82
N ALA A 66 7.58 5.25 2.79
CA ALA A 66 6.41 4.57 3.34
C ALA A 66 5.13 5.28 2.86
N ALA A 67 4.50 4.72 1.84
CA ALA A 67 3.25 5.23 1.27
C ALA A 67 2.05 4.45 1.79
N ILE A 68 0.87 5.07 1.77
CA ILE A 68 -0.38 4.41 2.14
C ILE A 68 -1.42 4.48 1.02
N THR A 69 -2.29 3.49 0.98
CA THR A 69 -3.43 3.47 0.06
C THR A 69 -4.52 4.43 0.50
N HIS A 70 -4.80 4.53 1.80
CA HIS A 70 -5.83 5.42 2.35
C HIS A 70 -5.66 5.62 3.87
N HIS A 71 -6.53 6.44 4.46
CA HIS A 71 -6.37 6.92 5.85
C HIS A 71 -6.78 5.93 6.95
N HIS A 72 -7.39 4.80 6.69
CA HIS A 72 -7.83 3.87 7.73
C HIS A 72 -6.65 3.40 8.59
N SER A 73 -6.92 3.09 9.86
CA SER A 73 -5.86 2.86 10.87
C SER A 73 -5.01 1.63 10.60
N ASP A 74 -5.61 0.62 10.04
CA ASP A 74 -5.00 -0.66 9.65
C ASP A 74 -4.08 -0.56 8.43
N HIS A 75 -4.13 0.56 7.70
CA HIS A 75 -3.20 0.89 6.61
C HIS A 75 -2.18 1.96 7.02
N SER A 76 -2.57 2.90 7.90
CA SER A 76 -1.79 4.10 8.22
C SER A 76 -1.20 4.14 9.63
N GLY A 77 -1.41 3.10 10.43
CA GLY A 77 -1.12 3.12 11.88
C GLY A 77 0.35 3.27 12.22
N ASN A 78 1.26 2.76 11.40
CA ASN A 78 2.69 2.76 11.71
C ASN A 78 3.51 3.79 10.94
N LEU A 79 2.92 4.82 10.32
CA LEU A 79 3.66 5.83 9.54
C LEU A 79 4.70 6.59 10.38
N LYS A 80 4.38 6.97 11.63
CA LYS A 80 5.36 7.59 12.52
C LYS A 80 6.51 6.65 12.87
N TRP A 81 6.18 5.40 13.12
CA TRP A 81 7.17 4.37 13.41
C TRP A 81 8.07 4.12 12.19
N ALA A 82 7.52 4.05 10.98
CA ALA A 82 8.29 3.92 9.75
C ALA A 82 9.27 5.08 9.56
N LYS A 83 8.82 6.32 9.80
CA LYS A 83 9.71 7.51 9.79
C LYS A 83 10.84 7.38 10.80
N GLN A 84 10.54 6.96 12.03
CA GLN A 84 11.48 6.96 13.13
C GLN A 84 12.47 5.80 13.09
N TYR A 85 12.01 4.61 12.72
CA TYR A 85 12.78 3.37 12.86
C TYR A 85 13.25 2.76 11.54
N LEU A 86 12.63 3.12 10.42
CA LEU A 86 13.02 2.66 9.08
C LEU A 86 13.60 3.79 8.23
N ASN A 87 13.75 5.00 8.82
CA ASN A 87 14.24 6.21 8.15
C ASN A 87 13.42 6.59 6.89
N ALA A 88 12.20 6.12 6.78
CA ALA A 88 11.37 6.30 5.59
C ALA A 88 10.86 7.74 5.44
N GLU A 89 10.78 8.25 4.22
CA GLU A 89 9.92 9.38 3.89
C GLU A 89 8.47 8.91 3.88
N VAL A 90 7.59 9.67 4.54
CA VAL A 90 6.17 9.30 4.62
C VAL A 90 5.40 9.96 3.49
N ALA A 91 4.69 9.16 2.71
CA ALA A 91 3.85 9.61 1.62
C ALA A 91 2.37 9.24 1.86
N ILE A 92 1.48 10.21 1.69
CA ILE A 92 0.05 10.08 1.96
C ILE A 92 -0.79 10.55 0.78
N PRO A 93 -2.04 10.14 0.64
CA PRO A 93 -2.94 10.67 -0.36
C PRO A 93 -3.11 12.19 -0.21
N LYS A 94 -3.21 12.90 -1.32
CA LYS A 94 -3.46 14.35 -1.34
C LYS A 94 -4.72 14.70 -0.55
N GLY A 95 -4.59 15.64 0.39
CA GLY A 95 -5.67 16.02 1.31
C GLY A 95 -5.88 15.05 2.49
N GLY A 96 -5.20 13.91 2.53
CA GLY A 96 -5.30 12.90 3.60
C GLY A 96 -4.83 13.37 4.97
N ARG A 97 -4.02 14.44 5.04
CA ARG A 97 -3.51 14.99 6.30
C ARG A 97 -4.62 15.28 7.33
N LYS A 98 -5.78 15.76 6.88
CA LYS A 98 -6.92 16.04 7.76
C LYS A 98 -7.60 14.78 8.29
N LEU A 99 -7.56 13.70 7.52
CA LEU A 99 -8.16 12.41 7.86
C LEU A 99 -7.26 11.62 8.81
N LEU A 100 -5.96 11.76 8.67
CA LEU A 100 -4.94 11.02 9.42
C LEU A 100 -4.66 11.54 10.85
N LYS A 101 -5.24 12.66 11.23
CA LYS A 101 -5.27 13.28 12.59
C LYS A 101 -4.24 12.72 13.59
N GLY A 102 -3.04 13.28 13.61
CA GLY A 102 -2.02 12.92 14.60
C GLY A 102 -1.31 11.58 14.37
N ARG A 103 -1.72 10.76 13.40
CA ARG A 103 -1.05 9.49 13.05
C ARG A 103 0.16 9.63 12.13
N ILE A 104 0.41 10.82 11.59
CA ILE A 104 1.50 11.10 10.67
C ILE A 104 2.60 11.97 11.30
N PRO A 105 3.84 11.92 10.80
CA PRO A 105 4.87 12.87 11.16
C PRO A 105 4.55 14.28 10.65
N ARG A 106 5.33 15.27 11.11
CA ARG A 106 5.13 16.67 10.70
C ARG A 106 5.33 16.87 9.20
N GLU A 107 6.37 16.24 8.66
CA GLU A 107 6.73 16.30 7.25
C GLU A 107 6.24 15.05 6.55
N VAL A 108 5.44 15.23 5.51
CA VAL A 108 4.92 14.17 4.64
C VAL A 108 4.83 14.68 3.21
N GLN A 109 5.05 13.79 2.27
CA GLN A 109 4.75 14.02 0.85
C GLN A 109 3.27 13.73 0.60
N GLU A 110 2.59 14.59 -0.15
CA GLU A 110 1.23 14.31 -0.62
C GLU A 110 1.28 13.78 -2.05
N LEU A 111 0.75 12.58 -2.24
CA LEU A 111 0.68 11.91 -3.54
C LEU A 111 -0.61 12.28 -4.27
N GLN A 112 -0.52 12.49 -5.56
CA GLN A 112 -1.65 12.83 -6.40
C GLN A 112 -1.80 11.89 -7.59
N ASP A 113 -2.98 11.90 -8.15
CA ASP A 113 -3.31 11.10 -9.32
C ASP A 113 -2.34 11.28 -10.48
N GLY A 114 -1.95 10.17 -11.12
CA GLY A 114 -1.00 10.16 -12.24
C GLY A 114 0.47 10.37 -11.87
N GLN A 115 0.80 10.62 -10.60
CA GLN A 115 2.18 10.76 -10.16
C GLN A 115 2.94 9.44 -10.34
N ILE A 116 4.21 9.54 -10.77
CA ILE A 116 5.12 8.40 -10.87
C ILE A 116 6.12 8.45 -9.72
N LEU A 117 6.23 7.36 -8.97
CA LEU A 117 7.29 7.13 -8.00
C LEU A 117 8.40 6.34 -8.69
N ASN A 118 9.54 6.98 -8.91
CA ASN A 118 10.72 6.32 -9.47
C ASN A 118 11.56 5.72 -8.34
N LEU A 119 11.69 4.39 -8.32
CA LEU A 119 12.40 3.66 -7.28
C LEU A 119 13.82 3.25 -7.69
N GLY A 120 14.29 3.71 -8.84
CA GLY A 120 15.57 3.36 -9.42
C GLY A 120 15.53 2.08 -10.27
N SER A 121 16.61 1.82 -11.01
CA SER A 121 16.76 0.64 -11.89
C SER A 121 15.61 0.40 -12.86
N GLY A 122 14.88 1.46 -13.25
CA GLY A 122 13.72 1.38 -14.15
C GLY A 122 12.40 1.03 -13.47
N VAL A 123 12.37 0.77 -12.16
CA VAL A 123 11.13 0.47 -11.43
C VAL A 123 10.34 1.75 -11.19
N ASN A 124 9.18 1.86 -11.85
CA ASN A 124 8.29 3.02 -11.79
C ASN A 124 6.90 2.59 -11.32
N VAL A 125 6.40 3.22 -10.27
CA VAL A 125 5.08 2.95 -9.71
C VAL A 125 4.17 4.14 -9.94
N GLN A 126 3.08 3.94 -10.67
CA GLN A 126 2.08 4.96 -10.93
C GLN A 126 1.07 5.03 -9.78
N VAL A 127 0.77 6.22 -9.33
CA VAL A 127 -0.27 6.51 -8.34
C VAL A 127 -1.59 6.76 -9.06
N LEU A 128 -2.65 6.05 -8.67
CA LEU A 128 -3.98 6.13 -9.25
C LEU A 128 -5.00 6.50 -8.17
N ALA A 129 -5.65 7.64 -8.29
CA ALA A 129 -6.77 7.97 -7.40
C ALA A 129 -7.96 7.05 -7.69
N THR A 130 -8.45 6.36 -6.67
CA THR A 130 -9.55 5.39 -6.75
C THR A 130 -10.55 5.58 -5.60
N PRO A 131 -11.17 6.78 -5.49
CA PRO A 131 -12.12 7.04 -4.43
C PRO A 131 -13.35 6.13 -4.53
N GLY A 132 -14.01 5.92 -3.39
CA GLY A 132 -15.23 5.11 -3.31
C GLY A 132 -15.29 4.25 -2.06
N HIS A 133 -14.26 3.47 -1.74
CA HIS A 133 -14.08 2.86 -0.42
C HIS A 133 -13.79 3.93 0.64
N SER A 134 -12.89 4.83 0.34
CA SER A 134 -12.67 6.07 1.07
C SER A 134 -12.47 7.24 0.10
N VAL A 135 -12.60 8.47 0.57
CA VAL A 135 -12.45 9.67 -0.25
C VAL A 135 -11.03 9.87 -0.75
N ASP A 136 -10.05 9.35 -0.03
CA ASP A 136 -8.61 9.47 -0.29
C ASP A 136 -7.96 8.19 -0.82
N SER A 137 -8.75 7.19 -1.22
CA SER A 137 -8.21 5.92 -1.73
C SER A 137 -7.31 6.10 -2.94
N LEU A 138 -6.14 5.48 -2.88
CA LEU A 138 -5.18 5.33 -3.96
C LEU A 138 -4.95 3.85 -4.26
N CYS A 139 -4.80 3.54 -5.53
CA CYS A 139 -4.12 2.34 -5.99
C CYS A 139 -2.71 2.70 -6.48
N TYR A 140 -1.82 1.71 -6.51
CA TYR A 140 -0.48 1.85 -7.06
C TYR A 140 -0.29 0.81 -8.15
N TYR A 141 0.25 1.22 -9.30
CA TYR A 141 0.39 0.33 -10.44
C TYR A 141 1.83 0.24 -10.93
N LEU A 142 2.39 -0.95 -10.92
CA LEU A 142 3.67 -1.30 -11.50
C LEU A 142 3.41 -1.94 -12.87
N GLU A 143 3.31 -1.11 -13.92
CA GLU A 143 2.86 -1.52 -15.26
C GLU A 143 3.79 -2.56 -15.89
N ASP A 144 5.11 -2.38 -15.78
CA ASP A 144 6.09 -3.28 -16.41
C ASP A 144 5.94 -4.73 -15.94
N GLU A 145 5.54 -4.94 -14.69
CA GLU A 145 5.31 -6.27 -14.13
C GLU A 145 3.83 -6.66 -14.09
N GLY A 146 2.93 -5.72 -14.33
CA GLY A 146 1.48 -5.92 -14.33
C GLY A 146 0.91 -6.11 -12.92
N VAL A 147 1.49 -5.46 -11.90
CA VAL A 147 1.08 -5.59 -10.51
C VAL A 147 0.32 -4.36 -10.04
N LEU A 148 -0.91 -4.55 -9.56
CA LEU A 148 -1.77 -3.51 -9.04
C LEU A 148 -1.97 -3.69 -7.52
N PHE A 149 -1.62 -2.69 -6.74
CA PHE A 149 -1.88 -2.62 -5.31
C PHE A 149 -3.15 -1.83 -5.08
N THR A 150 -4.17 -2.45 -4.50
CA THR A 150 -5.52 -1.88 -4.47
C THR A 150 -5.95 -1.34 -3.11
N GLY A 151 -5.14 -1.60 -2.05
CA GLY A 151 -5.64 -1.37 -0.70
C GLY A 151 -7.02 -2.01 -0.55
N ASP A 152 -7.98 -1.22 -0.11
CA ASP A 152 -9.35 -1.69 0.08
C ASP A 152 -10.31 -1.32 -1.06
N THR A 153 -9.80 -0.81 -2.18
CA THR A 153 -10.62 -0.65 -3.38
C THR A 153 -11.09 -2.00 -3.92
N LEU A 154 -10.20 -3.02 -3.92
CA LEU A 154 -10.54 -4.41 -4.22
C LEU A 154 -9.92 -5.31 -3.16
N LEU A 155 -10.70 -6.25 -2.60
CA LEU A 155 -10.24 -7.22 -1.61
C LEU A 155 -10.07 -8.61 -2.22
N GLY A 156 -9.15 -9.41 -1.64
CA GLY A 156 -8.79 -10.70 -2.19
C GLY A 156 -9.74 -11.85 -1.84
N SER A 157 -10.50 -11.74 -0.75
CA SER A 157 -11.34 -12.83 -0.23
C SER A 157 -12.75 -12.38 0.16
N SER A 158 -13.06 -11.08 0.04
CA SER A 158 -14.37 -10.52 0.43
C SER A 158 -14.74 -9.31 -0.44
N THR A 159 -15.87 -8.70 -0.15
CA THR A 159 -16.29 -7.42 -0.75
C THR A 159 -15.89 -6.27 0.15
N THR A 160 -15.49 -5.16 -0.47
CA THR A 160 -15.17 -3.93 0.25
C THR A 160 -16.43 -3.17 0.70
N THR A 161 -16.29 -2.34 1.72
CA THR A 161 -17.29 -1.33 2.08
C THR A 161 -17.19 -0.15 1.12
N VAL A 162 -18.32 0.29 0.58
CA VAL A 162 -18.39 1.41 -0.37
C VAL A 162 -19.13 2.57 0.26
N TRP A 163 -18.45 3.72 0.40
CA TRP A 163 -19.04 4.96 0.91
C TRP A 163 -19.62 5.84 -0.20
N ASP A 164 -18.99 5.85 -1.37
CA ASP A 164 -19.49 6.55 -2.56
C ASP A 164 -19.53 5.60 -3.75
N LEU A 165 -20.73 5.11 -4.07
CA LEU A 165 -20.92 4.16 -5.15
C LEU A 165 -20.63 4.76 -6.54
N GLY A 166 -20.91 6.05 -6.72
CA GLY A 166 -20.64 6.74 -7.98
C GLY A 166 -19.15 6.84 -8.29
N GLU A 167 -18.37 7.27 -7.31
CA GLU A 167 -16.91 7.34 -7.42
C GLU A 167 -16.28 5.94 -7.50
N TYR A 168 -16.78 5.00 -6.69
CA TYR A 168 -16.31 3.62 -6.72
C TYR A 168 -16.45 2.98 -8.11
N ARG A 169 -17.61 3.17 -8.75
CA ARG A 169 -17.87 2.67 -10.11
C ARG A 169 -16.87 3.25 -11.13
N LYS A 170 -16.59 4.56 -11.07
CA LYS A 170 -15.60 5.22 -11.94
C LYS A 170 -14.21 4.64 -11.70
N SER A 171 -13.85 4.46 -10.43
CA SER A 171 -12.57 3.85 -10.04
C SER A 171 -12.41 2.44 -10.61
N LEU A 172 -13.43 1.59 -10.49
CA LEU A 172 -13.40 0.25 -11.08
C LEU A 172 -13.27 0.27 -12.61
N GLN A 173 -14.02 1.15 -13.28
CA GLN A 173 -13.93 1.30 -14.75
C GLN A 173 -12.49 1.67 -15.17
N ARG A 174 -11.88 2.61 -14.46
CA ARG A 174 -10.48 2.99 -14.69
C ARG A 174 -9.50 1.82 -14.52
N LEU A 175 -9.68 1.02 -13.45
CA LEU A 175 -8.80 -0.14 -13.21
C LEU A 175 -8.95 -1.24 -14.27
N LEU A 176 -10.14 -1.40 -14.86
CA LEU A 176 -10.37 -2.33 -15.96
C LEU A 176 -9.66 -1.93 -17.27
N GLU A 177 -9.30 -0.66 -17.42
CA GLU A 177 -8.60 -0.13 -18.62
C GLU A 177 -7.08 -0.20 -18.47
N LEU A 178 -6.54 -0.67 -17.34
CA LEU A 178 -5.10 -0.78 -17.13
C LEU A 178 -4.48 -1.80 -18.08
N PRO A 179 -3.43 -1.41 -18.82
CA PRO A 179 -2.72 -2.34 -19.68
C PRO A 179 -1.96 -3.38 -18.86
N ASN A 180 -1.74 -4.56 -19.41
CA ASN A 180 -0.83 -5.58 -18.85
C ASN A 180 -1.12 -6.03 -17.38
N LEU A 181 -2.33 -5.82 -16.86
CA LEU A 181 -2.69 -6.25 -15.50
C LEU A 181 -2.65 -7.79 -15.38
N LYS A 182 -1.87 -8.29 -14.42
CA LYS A 182 -1.66 -9.74 -14.19
C LYS A 182 -1.95 -10.14 -12.75
N VAL A 183 -1.62 -9.26 -11.78
CA VAL A 183 -1.70 -9.58 -10.35
C VAL A 183 -2.36 -8.41 -9.62
N ILE A 184 -3.33 -8.72 -8.75
CA ILE A 184 -3.93 -7.77 -7.84
C ILE A 184 -3.46 -8.08 -6.42
N CYS A 185 -2.89 -7.08 -5.79
CA CYS A 185 -2.33 -7.09 -4.44
C CYS A 185 -3.24 -6.26 -3.51
N PRO A 186 -4.23 -6.87 -2.84
CA PRO A 186 -5.19 -6.18 -1.99
C PRO A 186 -4.62 -5.83 -0.61
N GLY A 187 -5.27 -4.90 0.12
CA GLY A 187 -4.94 -4.62 1.52
C GLY A 187 -5.24 -5.81 2.42
N HIS A 188 -6.33 -6.52 2.15
CA HIS A 188 -6.76 -7.69 2.90
C HIS A 188 -7.09 -8.88 2.01
N GLY A 189 -6.90 -10.09 2.55
CA GLY A 189 -7.20 -11.33 1.87
C GLY A 189 -6.11 -11.77 0.89
N LYS A 190 -6.45 -12.68 -0.01
CA LYS A 190 -5.49 -13.35 -0.90
C LYS A 190 -5.11 -12.47 -2.09
N ILE A 191 -3.86 -12.62 -2.52
CA ILE A 191 -3.40 -12.08 -3.81
C ILE A 191 -4.12 -12.81 -4.94
N VAL A 192 -4.54 -12.07 -5.98
CA VAL A 192 -5.31 -12.57 -7.12
C VAL A 192 -4.44 -12.55 -8.37
N HIS A 193 -4.40 -13.67 -9.09
CA HIS A 193 -3.62 -13.88 -10.33
C HIS A 193 -4.55 -14.05 -11.52
#